data_f9b23d060b4ba796dc3cc03b4e6b28ad
#
_entry.id   f9b23d060b4ba796dc3cc03b4e6b28ad
#
_cell.length_a   1.000
_cell.length_b   1.000
_cell.length_c   1.000
_cell.angle_alpha   90.00
_cell.angle_beta   90.00
_cell.angle_gamma   90.00
#
_symmetry.space_group_name_H-M   'P 1'
#
loop_
_entity.id
_entity.type
_entity.pdbx_description
1 polymer ?
#
loop_
_entity_poly.entity_id
_entity_poly.type
_entity_poly.pdbx_seq_one_letter_code
_entity_poly.pdbx_strand_id
1 'polypeptide(L)'
;MLAYHPAMIAFFDALRHGLDAIPHLGKGMAIAYVLYLIGLTGWIMLQKREPVATLSWILSLAALPYIGLFIYYLLGPQKVKRQRLRRGRSRSGMEHYSSVCPPDADCTELAAIGQATTGLAPSSATEVEWLVDGAATYAALLEGINQARDHVNLEYYIFEPDHTGTAVRDALVAAAQRGVQVRLLLDAVGAGNIRAAFLKPLLDAGGEAVWFHPRQLLKPFKRPGLN
;
A
#
# COMPACT_ATOMS: atom_id res chain seq x y z
N MET A 1 6.10 19.57 42.18
CA MET A 1 7.46 19.31 42.63
C MET A 1 7.52 17.83 43.04
N LEU A 2 7.88 16.93 42.10
CA LEU A 2 7.94 15.48 42.33
C LEU A 2 9.23 15.16 43.08
N ALA A 3 9.09 14.84 44.39
CA ALA A 3 10.20 14.39 45.18
C ALA A 3 10.63 12.99 44.72
N TYR A 4 11.79 12.89 44.12
CA TYR A 4 12.40 11.61 43.79
C TYR A 4 12.67 10.82 45.07
N HIS A 5 12.14 9.58 45.09
CA HIS A 5 12.28 8.71 46.25
C HIS A 5 13.77 8.38 46.49
N PRO A 6 14.35 8.61 47.68
CA PRO A 6 15.78 8.44 47.94
C PRO A 6 16.31 7.03 47.61
N ALA A 7 15.48 6.00 47.71
CA ALA A 7 15.82 4.63 47.31
C ALA A 7 16.09 4.48 45.79
N MET A 8 15.46 5.30 44.96
CA MET A 8 15.68 5.26 43.50
C MET A 8 16.99 5.93 43.14
N ILE A 9 17.36 7.01 43.84
CA ILE A 9 18.67 7.68 43.66
C ILE A 9 19.80 6.74 44.11
N ALA A 10 19.67 6.12 45.27
CA ALA A 10 20.64 5.15 45.75
C ALA A 10 20.81 3.93 44.83
N PHE A 11 19.73 3.45 44.22
CA PHE A 11 19.78 2.37 43.22
C PHE A 11 20.55 2.77 41.95
N PHE A 12 20.30 3.97 41.42
CA PHE A 12 21.02 4.46 40.23
C PHE A 12 22.49 4.76 40.52
N ASP A 13 22.82 5.25 41.73
CA ASP A 13 24.21 5.48 42.15
C ASP A 13 24.96 4.15 42.32
N ALA A 14 24.35 3.14 42.95
CA ALA A 14 24.91 1.81 43.06
C ALA A 14 25.13 1.13 41.71
N LEU A 15 24.16 1.30 40.77
CA LEU A 15 24.29 0.78 39.41
C LEU A 15 25.42 1.49 38.62
N ARG A 16 25.55 2.81 38.80
CA ARG A 16 26.61 3.60 38.16
C ARG A 16 28.00 3.20 38.72
N HIS A 17 28.14 3.08 40.05
CA HIS A 17 29.39 2.62 40.66
C HIS A 17 29.74 1.18 40.26
N GLY A 18 28.77 0.30 40.09
CA GLY A 18 28.98 -1.07 39.59
C GLY A 18 29.45 -1.08 38.13
N LEU A 19 28.92 -0.19 37.27
CA LEU A 19 29.33 -0.05 35.87
C LEU A 19 30.72 0.58 35.74
N ASP A 20 31.07 1.57 36.56
CA ASP A 20 32.37 2.24 36.57
C ASP A 20 33.49 1.33 37.12
N ALA A 21 33.17 0.28 37.89
CA ALA A 21 34.11 -0.68 38.46
C ALA A 21 34.63 -1.69 37.41
N ILE A 22 34.05 -1.78 36.21
CA ILE A 22 34.50 -2.67 35.15
C ILE A 22 35.44 -1.91 34.20
N PRO A 23 36.75 -2.10 34.27
CA PRO A 23 37.70 -1.41 33.42
C PRO A 23 37.41 -1.79 31.96
N HIS A 24 37.28 -0.78 31.13
CA HIS A 24 37.01 -0.87 29.68
C HIS A 24 35.54 -1.15 29.24
N LEU A 25 34.56 -1.20 30.16
CA LEU A 25 33.15 -1.41 29.78
C LEU A 25 32.64 -0.35 28.79
N GLY A 26 32.98 0.93 29.01
CA GLY A 26 32.61 2.02 28.09
C GLY A 26 33.24 1.87 26.70
N LYS A 27 34.52 1.42 26.64
CA LYS A 27 35.17 1.18 25.35
C LYS A 27 34.61 -0.07 24.65
N GLY A 28 34.31 -1.13 25.38
CA GLY A 28 33.69 -2.32 24.85
C GLY A 28 32.27 -2.05 24.29
N MET A 29 31.47 -1.28 25.02
CA MET A 29 30.14 -0.87 24.57
C MET A 29 30.21 0.04 23.32
N ALA A 30 31.16 0.97 23.25
CA ALA A 30 31.36 1.82 22.09
C ALA A 30 31.73 1.01 20.85
N ILE A 31 32.64 0.04 21.00
CA ILE A 31 33.05 -0.88 19.89
C ILE A 31 31.83 -1.72 19.44
N ALA A 32 31.08 -2.30 20.37
CA ALA A 32 29.90 -3.09 20.08
C ALA A 32 28.82 -2.25 19.34
N TYR A 33 28.65 -1.00 19.73
CA TYR A 33 27.73 -0.07 19.08
C TYR A 33 28.17 0.28 17.65
N VAL A 34 29.46 0.52 17.42
CA VAL A 34 30.00 0.77 16.07
C VAL A 34 29.83 -0.45 15.18
N LEU A 35 30.12 -1.66 15.67
CA LEU A 35 29.91 -2.90 14.94
C LEU A 35 28.43 -3.13 14.61
N TYR A 36 27.54 -2.82 15.56
CA TYR A 36 26.09 -2.83 15.33
C TYR A 36 25.68 -1.88 14.19
N LEU A 37 26.17 -0.63 14.19
CA LEU A 37 25.88 0.35 13.14
C LEU A 37 26.40 -0.10 11.76
N ILE A 38 27.61 -0.64 11.70
CA ILE A 38 28.18 -1.15 10.45
C ILE A 38 27.36 -2.32 9.91
N GLY A 39 27.06 -3.31 10.75
CA GLY A 39 26.26 -4.46 10.37
C GLY A 39 24.85 -4.09 9.91
N LEU A 40 24.21 -3.18 10.64
CA LEU A 40 22.88 -2.67 10.31
C LEU A 40 22.85 -1.88 9.00
N THR A 41 23.85 -1.00 8.81
CA THR A 41 23.99 -0.20 7.58
C THR A 41 24.19 -1.13 6.38
N GLY A 42 25.10 -2.10 6.48
CA GLY A 42 25.31 -3.09 5.44
C GLY A 42 24.05 -3.88 5.12
N TRP A 43 23.32 -4.32 6.14
CA TRP A 43 22.07 -5.05 5.96
C TRP A 43 20.97 -4.21 5.29
N ILE A 44 20.83 -2.93 5.64
CA ILE A 44 19.86 -2.02 5.03
C ILE A 44 20.25 -1.71 3.57
N MET A 45 21.55 -1.52 3.28
CA MET A 45 22.03 -1.25 1.93
C MET A 45 21.80 -2.43 0.97
N LEU A 46 21.91 -3.66 1.44
CA LEU A 46 21.60 -4.86 0.65
C LEU A 46 20.13 -5.00 0.24
N GLN A 47 19.21 -4.19 0.80
CA GLN A 47 17.78 -4.33 0.54
C GLN A 47 17.27 -3.61 -0.71
N LYS A 48 18.14 -3.10 -1.60
CA LYS A 48 17.76 -2.38 -2.85
C LYS A 48 16.59 -1.41 -2.66
N ARG A 49 16.80 -0.32 -1.94
CA ARG A 49 15.80 0.70 -1.64
C ARG A 49 16.16 2.03 -2.28
N GLU A 50 15.19 2.95 -2.29
CA GLU A 50 15.47 4.34 -2.63
C GLU A 50 16.48 4.95 -1.68
N PRO A 51 17.49 5.71 -2.19
CA PRO A 51 18.57 6.24 -1.39
C PRO A 51 18.13 7.11 -0.20
N VAL A 52 17.09 7.94 -0.41
CA VAL A 52 16.55 8.84 0.64
C VAL A 52 15.93 8.04 1.80
N ALA A 53 15.14 7.02 1.48
CA ALA A 53 14.53 6.14 2.49
C ALA A 53 15.59 5.36 3.26
N THR A 54 16.65 4.91 2.59
CA THR A 54 17.78 4.18 3.20
C THR A 54 18.51 5.06 4.21
N LEU A 55 18.88 6.31 3.82
CA LEU A 55 19.50 7.28 4.70
C LEU A 55 18.66 7.62 5.93
N SER A 56 17.35 7.85 5.73
CA SER A 56 16.43 8.17 6.81
C SER A 56 16.37 7.05 7.85
N TRP A 57 16.37 5.78 7.41
CA TRP A 57 16.37 4.63 8.32
C TRP A 57 17.70 4.47 9.05
N ILE A 58 18.84 4.65 8.38
CA ILE A 58 20.18 4.58 9.00
C ILE A 58 20.29 5.66 10.09
N LEU A 59 19.92 6.91 9.79
CA LEU A 59 19.94 8.00 10.77
C LEU A 59 19.00 7.76 11.96
N SER A 60 17.80 7.29 11.70
CA SER A 60 16.83 6.98 12.75
C SER A 60 17.31 5.88 13.69
N LEU A 61 17.91 4.82 13.15
CA LEU A 61 18.42 3.70 13.92
C LEU A 61 19.73 4.05 14.66
N ALA A 62 20.54 4.96 14.11
CA ALA A 62 21.73 5.48 14.79
C ALA A 62 21.38 6.40 15.96
N ALA A 63 20.35 7.27 15.79
CA ALA A 63 19.92 8.21 16.83
C ALA A 63 19.14 7.53 17.97
N LEU A 64 18.30 6.54 17.63
CA LEU A 64 17.40 5.86 18.56
C LEU A 64 17.45 4.33 18.38
N PRO A 65 18.52 3.65 18.82
CA PRO A 65 18.79 2.25 18.46
C PRO A 65 17.66 1.29 18.87
N TYR A 66 17.06 1.45 20.05
CA TYR A 66 16.00 0.56 20.53
C TYR A 66 14.63 0.93 19.95
N ILE A 67 14.27 2.21 19.97
CA ILE A 67 13.00 2.73 19.47
C ILE A 67 12.96 2.64 17.95
N GLY A 68 14.07 2.99 17.28
CA GLY A 68 14.21 2.91 15.84
C GLY A 68 14.06 1.47 15.33
N LEU A 69 14.65 0.48 16.04
CA LEU A 69 14.54 -0.93 15.69
C LEU A 69 13.12 -1.45 15.86
N PHE A 70 12.42 -1.03 16.91
CA PHE A 70 11.01 -1.34 17.14
C PHE A 70 10.11 -0.76 16.04
N ILE A 71 10.30 0.53 15.69
CA ILE A 71 9.58 1.21 14.61
C ILE A 71 9.90 0.55 13.26
N TYR A 72 11.18 0.22 13.00
CA TYR A 72 11.60 -0.47 11.78
C TYR A 72 10.92 -1.83 11.62
N TYR A 73 10.82 -2.61 12.70
CA TYR A 73 10.14 -3.91 12.68
C TYR A 73 8.62 -3.77 12.50
N LEU A 74 8.02 -2.74 13.12
CA LEU A 74 6.58 -2.50 13.04
C LEU A 74 6.14 -1.91 11.70
N LEU A 75 6.88 -0.91 11.19
CA LEU A 75 6.54 -0.14 9.98
C LEU A 75 7.44 -0.47 8.80
N GLY A 76 8.50 -1.23 9.02
CA GLY A 76 9.49 -1.56 8.00
C GLY A 76 8.91 -2.37 6.83
N PRO A 77 9.60 -2.39 5.69
CA PRO A 77 9.09 -2.86 4.38
C PRO A 77 8.91 -4.37 4.25
N GLN A 78 9.11 -5.12 5.31
CA GLN A 78 8.80 -6.57 5.35
C GLN A 78 7.34 -6.86 4.96
N LYS A 79 6.40 -5.95 5.29
CA LYS A 79 4.98 -6.07 4.92
C LYS A 79 4.76 -5.93 3.40
N VAL A 80 5.50 -5.04 2.74
CA VAL A 80 5.36 -4.79 1.29
C VAL A 80 5.83 -6.00 0.47
N LYS A 81 6.92 -6.66 0.89
CA LYS A 81 7.45 -7.85 0.19
C LYS A 81 6.47 -9.03 0.24
N ARG A 82 5.80 -9.25 1.38
CA ARG A 82 4.77 -10.30 1.51
C ARG A 82 3.52 -10.01 0.66
N GLN A 83 3.14 -8.75 0.51
CA GLN A 83 2.02 -8.37 -0.35
C GLN A 83 2.33 -8.56 -1.84
N ARG A 84 3.57 -8.24 -2.29
CA ARG A 84 4.01 -8.48 -3.68
C ARG A 84 3.98 -9.98 -4.03
N LEU A 85 4.43 -10.84 -3.12
CA LEU A 85 4.41 -12.31 -3.31
C LEU A 85 2.98 -12.86 -3.35
N ARG A 86 2.03 -12.30 -2.59
CA ARG A 86 0.62 -12.67 -2.65
C ARG A 86 -0.04 -12.24 -3.95
N ARG A 87 0.28 -11.04 -4.46
CA ARG A 87 -0.21 -10.55 -5.76
C ARG A 87 0.27 -11.41 -6.93
N GLY A 88 1.50 -11.93 -6.87
CA GLY A 88 2.01 -12.88 -7.87
C GLY A 88 1.18 -14.17 -7.95
N ARG A 89 0.66 -14.65 -6.84
CA ARG A 89 -0.19 -15.86 -6.80
C ARG A 89 -1.62 -15.64 -7.31
N SER A 90 -2.17 -14.44 -7.15
CA SER A 90 -3.50 -14.10 -7.69
C SER A 90 -3.48 -13.90 -9.21
N ARG A 91 -2.31 -13.59 -9.79
CA ARG A 91 -2.15 -13.44 -11.25
C ARG A 91 -2.24 -14.75 -12.03
N SER A 92 -1.83 -15.87 -11.45
CA SER A 92 -1.89 -17.18 -12.11
C SER A 92 -3.32 -17.66 -12.43
N GLY A 93 -4.35 -17.05 -11.83
CA GLY A 93 -5.75 -17.33 -12.18
C GLY A 93 -6.30 -16.48 -13.34
N MET A 94 -5.58 -15.44 -13.78
CA MET A 94 -6.04 -14.52 -14.83
C MET A 94 -5.56 -14.90 -16.23
N GLU A 95 -4.71 -15.92 -16.36
CA GLU A 95 -4.16 -16.37 -17.65
C GLU A 95 -5.23 -16.91 -18.61
N HIS A 96 -6.45 -17.13 -18.15
CA HIS A 96 -7.54 -17.76 -18.93
C HIS A 96 -8.38 -16.80 -19.77
N TYR A 97 -8.14 -15.48 -19.68
CA TYR A 97 -9.02 -14.48 -20.31
C TYR A 97 -8.34 -13.62 -21.39
N SER A 98 -7.06 -13.84 -21.71
CA SER A 98 -6.40 -13.05 -22.73
C SER A 98 -6.48 -13.75 -24.10
N SER A 99 -7.23 -13.16 -25.03
CA SER A 99 -7.06 -13.45 -26.45
C SER A 99 -5.63 -13.06 -26.85
N VAL A 100 -4.77 -14.04 -27.08
CA VAL A 100 -3.40 -13.82 -27.50
C VAL A 100 -3.45 -13.29 -28.93
N CYS A 101 -3.06 -12.03 -29.14
CA CYS A 101 -2.83 -11.47 -30.46
C CYS A 101 -1.32 -11.38 -30.68
N PRO A 102 -0.77 -11.92 -31.78
CA PRO A 102 0.63 -11.71 -32.11
C PRO A 102 0.87 -10.21 -32.32
N PRO A 103 1.91 -9.62 -31.69
CA PRO A 103 2.25 -8.22 -31.89
C PRO A 103 2.76 -8.00 -33.29
N ASP A 104 2.56 -6.79 -33.85
CA ASP A 104 3.22 -6.37 -35.07
C ASP A 104 4.74 -6.49 -34.94
N ALA A 105 5.44 -6.66 -36.05
CA ALA A 105 6.89 -6.88 -36.11
C ALA A 105 7.66 -5.80 -35.32
N ASP A 106 7.23 -4.54 -35.39
CA ASP A 106 7.85 -3.40 -34.71
C ASP A 106 7.61 -3.40 -33.19
N CYS A 107 6.59 -4.10 -32.72
CA CYS A 107 6.20 -4.16 -31.29
C CYS A 107 6.62 -5.47 -30.59
N THR A 108 7.24 -6.41 -31.33
CA THR A 108 7.55 -7.75 -30.82
C THR A 108 8.48 -7.70 -29.59
N GLU A 109 9.52 -6.87 -29.62
CA GLU A 109 10.45 -6.73 -28.49
C GLU A 109 9.78 -6.12 -27.26
N LEU A 110 8.99 -5.07 -27.45
CA LEU A 110 8.24 -4.42 -26.38
C LEU A 110 7.21 -5.37 -25.77
N ALA A 111 6.52 -6.15 -26.59
CA ALA A 111 5.57 -7.17 -26.16
C ALA A 111 6.24 -8.28 -25.36
N ALA A 112 7.43 -8.74 -25.80
CA ALA A 112 8.22 -9.74 -25.08
C ALA A 112 8.68 -9.23 -23.69
N ILE A 113 9.15 -7.97 -23.59
CA ILE A 113 9.50 -7.32 -22.33
C ILE A 113 8.26 -7.21 -21.44
N GLY A 114 7.14 -6.77 -21.99
CA GLY A 114 5.86 -6.69 -21.27
C GLY A 114 5.44 -8.04 -20.70
N GLN A 115 5.46 -9.08 -21.50
CA GLN A 115 5.12 -10.44 -21.09
C GLN A 115 6.09 -10.98 -20.02
N ALA A 116 7.39 -10.79 -20.20
CA ALA A 116 8.39 -11.24 -19.23
C ALA A 116 8.24 -10.54 -17.86
N THR A 117 7.81 -9.27 -17.87
CA THR A 117 7.65 -8.46 -16.66
C THR A 117 6.32 -8.68 -15.96
N THR A 118 5.24 -8.84 -16.72
CA THR A 118 3.87 -8.94 -16.19
C THR A 118 3.38 -10.37 -16.05
N GLY A 119 3.94 -11.30 -16.83
CA GLY A 119 3.44 -12.67 -17.01
C GLY A 119 2.18 -12.76 -17.87
N LEU A 120 1.71 -11.64 -18.46
CA LEU A 120 0.51 -11.60 -19.29
C LEU A 120 0.90 -11.53 -20.77
N ALA A 121 0.23 -12.30 -21.59
CA ALA A 121 0.38 -12.24 -23.05
C ALA A 121 -0.14 -10.90 -23.59
N PRO A 122 0.43 -10.38 -24.69
CA PRO A 122 -0.07 -9.19 -25.36
C PRO A 122 -1.50 -9.41 -25.88
N SER A 123 -2.32 -8.36 -25.83
CA SER A 123 -3.67 -8.35 -26.38
C SER A 123 -3.80 -7.21 -27.39
N SER A 124 -4.73 -7.33 -28.33
CA SER A 124 -5.06 -6.26 -29.29
C SER A 124 -6.25 -5.44 -28.79
N ALA A 125 -6.29 -4.18 -29.20
CA ALA A 125 -7.46 -3.32 -29.07
C ALA A 125 -8.09 -3.14 -30.47
N THR A 126 -9.42 -3.16 -30.54
CA THR A 126 -10.15 -2.88 -31.80
C THR A 126 -10.26 -1.39 -32.05
N GLU A 127 -10.26 -0.59 -30.98
CA GLU A 127 -10.36 0.85 -31.04
C GLU A 127 -9.64 1.48 -29.83
N VAL A 128 -9.01 2.62 -30.06
CA VAL A 128 -8.35 3.43 -29.01
C VAL A 128 -8.77 4.88 -29.17
N GLU A 129 -9.41 5.43 -28.15
CA GLU A 129 -9.79 6.83 -28.08
C GLU A 129 -8.94 7.58 -27.06
N TRP A 130 -8.46 8.78 -27.42
CA TRP A 130 -7.68 9.64 -26.55
C TRP A 130 -8.61 10.63 -25.82
N LEU A 131 -8.73 10.49 -24.52
CA LEU A 131 -9.47 11.41 -23.65
C LEU A 131 -8.49 12.42 -23.03
N VAL A 132 -8.40 13.60 -23.60
CA VAL A 132 -7.32 14.57 -23.34
C VAL A 132 -7.45 15.25 -21.97
N ASP A 133 -8.68 15.43 -21.47
CA ASP A 133 -8.94 16.14 -20.21
C ASP A 133 -9.98 15.44 -19.33
N GLY A 134 -10.20 16.02 -18.14
CA GLY A 134 -11.18 15.48 -17.19
C GLY A 134 -12.61 15.57 -17.72
N ALA A 135 -12.96 16.59 -18.49
CA ALA A 135 -14.32 16.75 -19.03
C ALA A 135 -14.63 15.61 -20.02
N ALA A 136 -13.75 15.36 -20.98
CA ALA A 136 -13.88 14.25 -21.92
C ALA A 136 -13.88 12.90 -21.22
N THR A 137 -12.96 12.71 -20.24
CA THR A 137 -12.83 11.46 -19.48
C THR A 137 -14.11 11.14 -18.70
N TYR A 138 -14.67 12.12 -17.97
CA TYR A 138 -15.88 11.86 -17.17
C TYR A 138 -17.12 11.73 -18.03
N ALA A 139 -17.21 12.44 -19.18
CA ALA A 139 -18.29 12.25 -20.11
C ALA A 139 -18.32 10.80 -20.67
N ALA A 140 -17.18 10.32 -21.16
CA ALA A 140 -17.04 8.95 -21.66
C ALA A 140 -17.27 7.89 -20.55
N LEU A 141 -16.76 8.13 -19.33
CA LEU A 141 -16.98 7.25 -18.18
C LEU A 141 -18.46 7.12 -17.83
N LEU A 142 -19.18 8.24 -17.72
CA LEU A 142 -20.61 8.26 -17.39
C LEU A 142 -21.42 7.59 -18.52
N GLU A 143 -21.07 7.83 -19.77
CA GLU A 143 -21.70 7.16 -20.90
C GLU A 143 -21.49 5.65 -20.86
N GLY A 144 -20.25 5.19 -20.63
CA GLY A 144 -19.92 3.77 -20.48
C GLY A 144 -20.69 3.10 -19.35
N ILE A 145 -20.82 3.75 -18.17
CA ILE A 145 -21.62 3.25 -17.04
C ILE A 145 -23.11 3.17 -17.43
N ASN A 146 -23.61 4.17 -18.12
CA ASN A 146 -25.03 4.22 -18.52
C ASN A 146 -25.37 3.16 -19.59
N GLN A 147 -24.45 2.82 -20.46
CA GLN A 147 -24.60 1.81 -21.52
C GLN A 147 -24.32 0.39 -21.03
N ALA A 148 -23.71 0.22 -19.85
CA ALA A 148 -23.37 -1.09 -19.31
C ALA A 148 -24.62 -1.98 -19.14
N ARG A 149 -24.51 -3.26 -19.56
CA ARG A 149 -25.60 -4.24 -19.54
C ARG A 149 -25.32 -5.43 -18.64
N ASP A 150 -24.06 -5.75 -18.41
CA ASP A 150 -23.64 -6.94 -17.65
C ASP A 150 -22.99 -6.54 -16.33
N HIS A 151 -21.83 -5.87 -16.39
CA HIS A 151 -21.13 -5.45 -15.19
C HIS A 151 -20.39 -4.13 -15.37
N VAL A 152 -20.12 -3.45 -14.23
CA VAL A 152 -19.23 -2.29 -14.11
C VAL A 152 -18.23 -2.59 -12.99
N ASN A 153 -16.94 -2.71 -13.31
CA ASN A 153 -15.86 -2.79 -12.33
C ASN A 153 -15.09 -1.47 -12.35
N LEU A 154 -15.19 -0.69 -11.28
CA LEU A 154 -14.57 0.62 -11.18
C LEU A 154 -13.53 0.61 -10.04
N GLU A 155 -12.31 1.06 -10.35
CA GLU A 155 -11.22 1.19 -9.38
C GLU A 155 -10.73 2.65 -9.35
N TYR A 156 -10.72 3.27 -8.16
CA TYR A 156 -10.22 4.63 -7.99
C TYR A 156 -9.25 4.74 -6.81
N TYR A 157 -8.12 5.40 -7.05
CA TYR A 157 -7.19 5.80 -6.01
C TYR A 157 -7.74 6.99 -5.21
N ILE A 158 -8.16 8.06 -5.90
CA ILE A 158 -8.79 9.24 -5.29
C ILE A 158 -10.24 9.27 -5.74
N PHE A 159 -11.15 9.24 -4.78
CA PHE A 159 -12.58 9.42 -5.02
C PHE A 159 -13.13 10.34 -3.93
N GLU A 160 -13.74 11.46 -4.32
CA GLU A 160 -14.21 12.49 -3.39
C GLU A 160 -15.72 12.66 -3.48
N PRO A 161 -16.39 13.00 -2.36
CA PRO A 161 -17.83 13.25 -2.34
C PRO A 161 -18.18 14.67 -2.85
N ASP A 162 -17.57 15.05 -3.97
CA ASP A 162 -17.78 16.31 -4.68
C ASP A 162 -18.86 16.15 -5.77
N HIS A 163 -19.00 17.16 -6.65
CA HIS A 163 -19.93 17.13 -7.76
C HIS A 163 -19.68 15.95 -8.72
N THR A 164 -18.41 15.73 -9.09
CA THR A 164 -18.01 14.68 -10.02
C THR A 164 -18.18 13.28 -9.39
N GLY A 165 -17.70 13.07 -8.18
CA GLY A 165 -17.88 11.80 -7.47
C GLY A 165 -19.35 11.48 -7.19
N THR A 166 -20.17 12.50 -6.96
CA THR A 166 -21.64 12.34 -6.81
C THR A 166 -22.26 11.89 -8.13
N ALA A 167 -21.91 12.51 -9.25
CA ALA A 167 -22.42 12.12 -10.57
C ALA A 167 -22.04 10.67 -10.93
N VAL A 168 -20.78 10.29 -10.68
CA VAL A 168 -20.32 8.90 -10.90
C VAL A 168 -21.06 7.93 -9.99
N ARG A 169 -21.20 8.23 -8.69
CA ARG A 169 -21.96 7.39 -7.75
C ARG A 169 -23.41 7.20 -8.23
N ASP A 170 -24.08 8.26 -8.64
CA ASP A 170 -25.48 8.22 -9.05
C ASP A 170 -25.66 7.42 -10.34
N ALA A 171 -24.70 7.51 -11.28
CA ALA A 171 -24.68 6.65 -12.48
C ALA A 171 -24.50 5.16 -12.10
N LEU A 172 -23.62 4.85 -11.14
CA LEU A 172 -23.44 3.49 -10.63
C LEU A 172 -24.70 2.97 -9.95
N VAL A 173 -25.41 3.81 -9.17
CA VAL A 173 -26.71 3.47 -8.56
C VAL A 173 -27.73 3.13 -9.64
N ALA A 174 -27.86 3.97 -10.67
CA ALA A 174 -28.76 3.74 -11.78
C ALA A 174 -28.42 2.44 -12.56
N ALA A 175 -27.13 2.13 -12.73
CA ALA A 175 -26.69 0.88 -13.34
C ALA A 175 -27.08 -0.34 -12.48
N ALA A 176 -26.84 -0.29 -11.16
CA ALA A 176 -27.23 -1.35 -10.24
C ALA A 176 -28.76 -1.58 -10.22
N GLN A 177 -29.54 -0.51 -10.25
CA GLN A 177 -31.01 -0.58 -10.35
C GLN A 177 -31.50 -1.23 -11.65
N ARG A 178 -30.73 -1.14 -12.74
CA ARG A 178 -31.02 -1.86 -14.00
C ARG A 178 -30.63 -3.34 -13.95
N GLY A 179 -30.06 -3.82 -12.83
CA GLY A 179 -29.60 -5.19 -12.69
C GLY A 179 -28.16 -5.42 -13.15
N VAL A 180 -27.40 -4.36 -13.47
CA VAL A 180 -25.99 -4.43 -13.80
C VAL A 180 -25.18 -4.74 -12.54
N GLN A 181 -24.23 -5.66 -12.62
CA GLN A 181 -23.36 -6.01 -11.50
C GLN A 181 -22.29 -4.91 -11.28
N VAL A 182 -22.47 -4.09 -10.24
CA VAL A 182 -21.57 -2.96 -9.96
C VAL A 182 -20.60 -3.30 -8.84
N ARG A 183 -19.30 -3.17 -9.09
CA ARG A 183 -18.23 -3.33 -8.10
C ARG A 183 -17.33 -2.10 -8.11
N LEU A 184 -17.24 -1.45 -6.95
CA LEU A 184 -16.41 -0.26 -6.72
C LEU A 184 -15.27 -0.58 -5.76
N LEU A 185 -14.03 -0.45 -6.22
CA LEU A 185 -12.82 -0.59 -5.39
C LEU A 185 -12.22 0.79 -5.13
N LEU A 186 -12.11 1.17 -3.85
CA LEU A 186 -11.59 2.46 -3.40
C LEU A 186 -10.34 2.28 -2.56
N ASP A 187 -9.33 3.14 -2.75
CA ASP A 187 -8.18 3.19 -1.84
C ASP A 187 -8.54 3.88 -0.52
N ALA A 188 -8.19 3.27 0.61
CA ALA A 188 -8.55 3.78 1.93
C ALA A 188 -7.83 5.08 2.33
N VAL A 189 -6.76 5.46 1.62
CA VAL A 189 -6.02 6.71 1.86
C VAL A 189 -6.53 7.80 0.93
N GLY A 190 -6.57 7.51 -0.38
CA GLY A 190 -6.96 8.47 -1.41
C GLY A 190 -8.46 8.80 -1.41
N ALA A 191 -9.32 7.88 -0.95
CA ALA A 191 -10.75 8.11 -0.78
C ALA A 191 -11.17 8.24 0.70
N GLY A 192 -10.24 8.71 1.55
CA GLY A 192 -10.43 8.76 3.00
C GLY A 192 -11.54 9.70 3.49
N ASN A 193 -12.00 10.63 2.66
CA ASN A 193 -13.09 11.57 2.95
C ASN A 193 -14.49 10.97 2.72
N ILE A 194 -14.57 9.81 2.05
CA ILE A 194 -15.84 9.15 1.79
C ILE A 194 -16.38 8.52 3.07
N ARG A 195 -17.57 8.94 3.46
CA ARG A 195 -18.33 8.35 4.57
C ARG A 195 -19.25 7.25 4.07
N ALA A 196 -19.58 6.29 4.94
CA ALA A 196 -20.50 5.21 4.60
C ALA A 196 -21.86 5.70 4.06
N ALA A 197 -22.36 6.85 4.56
CA ALA A 197 -23.59 7.47 4.09
C ALA A 197 -23.55 7.89 2.61
N PHE A 198 -22.36 8.25 2.08
CA PHE A 198 -22.21 8.61 0.67
C PHE A 198 -22.39 7.41 -0.25
N LEU A 199 -21.90 6.23 0.14
CA LEU A 199 -22.00 5.00 -0.63
C LEU A 199 -23.30 4.22 -0.37
N LYS A 200 -24.06 4.61 0.66
CA LYS A 200 -25.30 3.91 1.03
C LYS A 200 -26.28 3.72 -0.13
N PRO A 201 -26.57 4.73 -0.99
CA PRO A 201 -27.46 4.54 -2.13
C PRO A 201 -27.02 3.45 -3.11
N LEU A 202 -25.69 3.31 -3.33
CA LEU A 202 -25.13 2.27 -4.18
C LEU A 202 -25.31 0.88 -3.55
N LEU A 203 -25.04 0.74 -2.25
CA LEU A 203 -25.20 -0.51 -1.52
C LEU A 203 -26.67 -0.93 -1.43
N ASP A 204 -27.57 0.01 -1.19
CA ASP A 204 -29.03 -0.22 -1.14
C ASP A 204 -29.58 -0.65 -2.52
N ALA A 205 -28.94 -0.23 -3.62
CA ALA A 205 -29.28 -0.63 -4.99
C ALA A 205 -28.67 -2.00 -5.38
N GLY A 206 -27.92 -2.66 -4.48
CA GLY A 206 -27.30 -3.95 -4.72
C GLY A 206 -25.88 -3.89 -5.30
N GLY A 207 -25.26 -2.70 -5.40
CA GLY A 207 -23.86 -2.56 -5.76
C GLY A 207 -22.94 -2.95 -4.60
N GLU A 208 -21.69 -3.29 -4.94
CA GLU A 208 -20.65 -3.63 -3.99
C GLU A 208 -19.60 -2.53 -3.93
N ALA A 209 -19.13 -2.17 -2.72
CA ALA A 209 -18.02 -1.25 -2.52
C ALA A 209 -17.01 -1.85 -1.55
N VAL A 210 -15.74 -1.91 -1.95
CA VAL A 210 -14.66 -2.52 -1.18
C VAL A 210 -13.50 -1.53 -1.04
N TRP A 211 -12.87 -1.52 0.14
CA TRP A 211 -11.72 -0.68 0.42
C TRP A 211 -10.43 -1.45 0.25
N PHE A 212 -9.54 -0.94 -0.59
CA PHE A 212 -8.17 -1.41 -0.69
C PHE A 212 -7.34 -0.84 0.45
N HIS A 213 -6.60 -1.68 1.19
CA HIS A 213 -5.84 -1.29 2.39
C HIS A 213 -6.67 -0.56 3.46
N PRO A 214 -7.78 -1.12 3.96
CA PRO A 214 -8.55 -0.49 5.01
C PRO A 214 -7.66 -0.16 6.20
N ARG A 215 -7.76 1.08 6.73
CA ARG A 215 -6.99 1.55 7.88
C ARG A 215 -7.39 0.77 9.13
N GLN A 216 -6.67 -0.29 9.44
CA GLN A 216 -6.84 -1.04 10.69
C GLN A 216 -5.83 -0.56 11.73
N LEU A 217 -6.00 0.66 12.26
CA LEU A 217 -5.16 1.22 13.31
C LEU A 217 -5.27 0.48 14.65
N LEU A 218 -6.33 -0.31 14.88
CA LEU A 218 -6.63 -0.95 16.17
C LEU A 218 -6.79 -2.48 16.13
N LYS A 219 -6.55 -3.15 15.00
CA LYS A 219 -6.62 -4.62 14.92
C LYS A 219 -5.43 -5.20 14.14
N PRO A 220 -4.21 -5.21 14.72
CA PRO A 220 -3.01 -5.72 14.02
C PRO A 220 -3.06 -7.22 13.70
N PHE A 221 -3.99 -7.98 14.26
CA PHE A 221 -4.03 -9.44 14.15
C PHE A 221 -5.27 -10.05 13.48
N LYS A 222 -6.29 -9.26 13.12
CA LYS A 222 -7.42 -9.82 12.35
C LYS A 222 -7.12 -9.77 10.85
N ARG A 223 -6.93 -10.94 10.24
CA ARG A 223 -6.83 -11.10 8.77
C ARG A 223 -8.18 -10.68 8.17
N PRO A 224 -8.25 -9.77 7.18
CA PRO A 224 -9.47 -9.62 6.40
C PRO A 224 -9.67 -10.95 5.65
N GLY A 225 -10.75 -11.63 5.94
CA GLY A 225 -11.20 -12.75 5.14
C GLY A 225 -11.56 -12.21 3.76
N LEU A 226 -10.95 -12.77 2.73
CA LEU A 226 -11.52 -12.80 1.40
C LEU A 226 -12.61 -13.89 1.48
N ASN A 227 -13.85 -13.47 1.56
CA ASN A 227 -14.97 -14.32 1.21
C ASN A 227 -15.18 -14.22 -0.28
#